data_22d8511d92db5c1368933bc5a7e4cd12
#
_entry.id   22d8511d92db5c1368933bc5a7e4cd12
#
_cell.length_a   1.000
_cell.length_b   1.000
_cell.length_c   1.000
_cell.angle_alpha   90.00
_cell.angle_beta   90.00
_cell.angle_gamma   90.00
#
_symmetry.space_group_name_H-M   'P 1'
#
loop_
_entity.id
_entity.type
_entity.pdbx_description
1 polymer ?
#
loop_
_entity_poly.entity_id
_entity_poly.type
_entity_poly.pdbx_seq_one_letter_code
_entity_poly.pdbx_strand_id
1 'polypeptide(L)'
;AFTILFTAVDKSGASDGGEIAGALEPNWRDGQMTELPPVETDLGGGPVTICCRYGSIRRSKENSFYYRANMASSGAEIRINGRAIQHGLYNEIWGKALHPSQNRFLAQIDILSDQAEALPDTKAAKNGLREDDEKVAALFSWIRANIPEPFKEEGREQMLVRLLAEKKSAEPGVLRVSTEKNLYQ
;
A
#
# COMPACT_ATOMS: atom_id res chain seq x y z
N ALA A 1 -3.98 20.49 6.71
CA ALA A 1 -3.38 20.41 5.37
C ALA A 1 -2.45 21.61 5.20
N PHE A 2 -1.29 21.39 4.64
CA PHE A 2 -0.37 22.47 4.27
C PHE A 2 -0.13 22.41 2.76
N THR A 3 0.06 23.58 2.18
CA THR A 3 0.38 23.76 0.77
C THR A 3 1.84 24.17 0.66
N ILE A 4 2.58 23.52 -0.22
CA ILE A 4 3.96 23.93 -0.55
C ILE A 4 3.90 24.67 -1.87
N LEU A 5 4.28 25.94 -1.84
CA LEU A 5 4.54 26.73 -3.04
C LEU A 5 6.03 26.60 -3.39
N PHE A 6 6.34 26.35 -4.65
CA PHE A 6 7.72 26.34 -5.12
C PHE A 6 7.85 27.23 -6.34
N THR A 7 9.01 27.85 -6.49
CA THR A 7 9.39 28.61 -7.67
C THR A 7 10.78 28.15 -8.11
N ALA A 8 10.87 27.62 -9.30
CA ALA A 8 12.16 27.31 -9.94
C ALA A 8 12.55 28.48 -10.84
N VAL A 9 13.79 28.95 -10.72
CA VAL A 9 14.33 30.01 -11.57
C VAL A 9 15.46 29.41 -12.37
N ASP A 10 15.39 29.51 -13.68
CA ASP A 10 16.44 29.03 -14.56
C ASP A 10 17.61 30.03 -14.68
N LYS A 11 18.66 29.67 -15.43
CA LYS A 11 19.85 30.50 -15.60
C LYS A 11 19.56 31.81 -16.39
N SER A 12 18.45 31.91 -17.08
CA SER A 12 18.01 33.10 -17.81
C SER A 12 17.16 34.05 -16.95
N GLY A 13 16.80 33.62 -15.73
CA GLY A 13 15.94 34.38 -14.84
C GLY A 13 14.46 34.13 -15.10
N ALA A 14 14.11 33.25 -16.04
CA ALA A 14 12.72 32.81 -16.23
C ALA A 14 12.28 31.95 -15.04
N SER A 15 11.13 32.26 -14.47
CA SER A 15 10.58 31.53 -13.32
C SER A 15 9.42 30.66 -13.76
N ASP A 16 9.44 29.41 -13.32
CA ASP A 16 8.30 28.50 -13.34
C ASP A 16 7.99 28.07 -11.92
N GLY A 17 6.73 28.03 -11.57
CA GLY A 17 6.32 27.73 -10.21
C GLY A 17 5.00 27.01 -10.17
N GLY A 18 4.76 26.34 -9.07
CA GLY A 18 3.56 25.58 -8.87
C GLY A 18 3.22 25.39 -7.40
N GLU A 19 2.06 24.81 -7.20
CA GLU A 19 1.55 24.42 -5.91
C GLU A 19 1.59 22.90 -5.78
N ILE A 20 2.19 22.39 -4.70
CA ILE A 20 2.05 21.00 -4.32
C ILE A 20 1.03 20.97 -3.20
N ALA A 21 -0.20 20.61 -3.56
CA ALA A 21 -1.28 20.47 -2.60
C ALA A 21 -1.52 19.01 -2.29
N GLY A 22 -1.77 18.73 -1.01
CA GLY A 22 -2.22 17.43 -0.55
C GLY A 22 -1.13 16.46 -0.10
N ALA A 23 -1.57 15.36 0.49
CA ALA A 23 -0.72 14.25 0.87
C ALA A 23 -0.29 13.47 -0.38
N LEU A 24 0.90 12.88 -0.34
CA LEU A 24 1.32 11.92 -1.35
C LEU A 24 0.34 10.74 -1.34
N GLU A 25 -0.35 10.54 -2.46
CA GLU A 25 -1.33 9.50 -2.61
C GLU A 25 -0.84 8.41 -3.57
N PRO A 26 -1.06 7.14 -3.24
CA PRO A 26 -0.76 6.05 -4.15
C PRO A 26 -1.75 6.03 -5.32
N ASN A 27 -1.24 5.69 -6.50
CA ASN A 27 -2.11 5.46 -7.65
C ASN A 27 -2.66 4.03 -7.60
N TRP A 28 -3.85 3.88 -7.04
CA TRP A 28 -4.52 2.59 -6.91
C TRP A 28 -4.95 2.03 -8.27
N ARG A 29 -4.97 0.72 -8.39
CA ARG A 29 -5.57 0.05 -9.55
C ARG A 29 -7.09 0.10 -9.43
N ASP A 30 -7.76 0.35 -10.56
CA ASP A 30 -9.22 0.45 -10.60
C ASP A 30 -9.88 -0.82 -10.03
N GLY A 31 -10.81 -0.63 -9.11
CA GLY A 31 -11.54 -1.71 -8.45
C GLY A 31 -10.70 -2.65 -7.58
N GLN A 32 -9.43 -2.30 -7.30
CA GLN A 32 -8.54 -3.13 -6.49
C GLN A 32 -8.10 -2.45 -5.19
N MET A 33 -8.83 -1.48 -4.73
CA MET A 33 -8.65 -0.83 -3.43
C MET A 33 -9.89 -1.07 -2.58
N THR A 34 -9.65 -1.46 -1.34
CA THR A 34 -10.67 -1.57 -0.29
C THR A 34 -10.37 -0.52 0.76
N GLU A 35 -11.37 0.24 1.13
CA GLU A 35 -11.33 1.16 2.25
C GLU A 35 -12.20 0.61 3.38
N LEU A 36 -11.61 0.48 4.56
CA LEU A 36 -12.34 0.07 5.76
C LEU A 36 -12.99 1.29 6.41
N PRO A 37 -14.19 1.15 6.97
CA PRO A 37 -14.75 2.20 7.83
C PRO A 37 -13.75 2.54 8.94
N PRO A 38 -13.62 3.82 9.35
CA PRO A 38 -12.82 4.19 10.50
C PRO A 38 -13.21 3.40 11.75
N VAL A 39 -12.25 2.86 12.45
CA VAL A 39 -12.45 2.02 13.63
C VAL A 39 -11.86 2.69 14.86
N GLU A 40 -12.70 2.93 15.87
CA GLU A 40 -12.22 3.34 17.19
C GLU A 40 -11.74 2.11 17.97
N THR A 41 -10.55 2.18 18.53
CA THR A 41 -9.93 1.11 19.31
C THR A 41 -8.96 1.69 20.32
N ASP A 42 -8.42 0.83 21.19
CA ASP A 42 -7.34 1.16 22.12
C ASP A 42 -6.15 0.24 21.83
N LEU A 43 -4.99 0.83 21.60
CA LEU A 43 -3.74 0.11 21.36
C LEU A 43 -2.94 -0.12 22.67
N GLY A 44 -3.48 0.26 23.82
CA GLY A 44 -2.84 0.15 25.13
C GLY A 44 -2.41 1.48 25.73
N GLY A 45 -2.79 2.62 25.14
CA GLY A 45 -2.46 3.95 25.63
C GLY A 45 -3.62 4.93 25.63
N GLY A 46 -4.81 4.48 25.28
CA GLY A 46 -6.02 5.29 25.14
C GLY A 46 -6.66 5.18 23.76
N PRO A 47 -7.77 5.90 23.54
CA PRO A 47 -8.54 5.77 22.32
C PRO A 47 -7.80 6.34 21.11
N VAL A 48 -7.81 5.57 20.03
CA VAL A 48 -7.34 5.98 18.70
C VAL A 48 -8.38 5.64 17.65
N THR A 49 -8.41 6.39 16.55
CA THR A 49 -9.16 6.05 15.36
C THR A 49 -8.21 5.52 14.29
N ILE A 50 -8.46 4.32 13.79
CA ILE A 50 -7.68 3.75 12.69
C ILE A 50 -8.45 3.92 11.39
N CYS A 51 -7.86 4.64 10.44
CA CYS A 51 -8.30 4.75 9.06
C CYS A 51 -7.42 3.85 8.19
N CYS A 52 -8.02 2.95 7.43
CA CYS A 52 -7.27 1.97 6.66
C CYS A 52 -7.82 1.81 5.25
N ARG A 53 -6.92 1.80 4.27
CA ARG A 53 -7.19 1.36 2.90
C ARG A 53 -6.08 0.46 2.42
N TYR A 54 -6.42 -0.56 1.68
CA TYR A 54 -5.45 -1.52 1.16
C TYR A 54 -5.84 -2.03 -0.21
N GLY A 55 -4.86 -2.55 -0.94
CA GLY A 55 -5.11 -3.08 -2.26
C GLY A 55 -3.86 -3.11 -3.14
N SER A 56 -4.08 -3.04 -4.45
CA SER A 56 -3.01 -3.07 -5.44
C SER A 56 -2.79 -1.69 -6.05
N ILE A 57 -1.53 -1.24 -6.09
CA ILE A 57 -1.15 0.01 -6.75
C ILE A 57 -0.70 -0.21 -8.20
N ARG A 58 -0.88 0.81 -9.04
CA ARG A 58 -0.37 0.81 -10.40
C ARG A 58 1.15 0.94 -10.40
N ARG A 59 1.80 0.22 -11.28
CA ARG A 59 3.21 0.45 -11.57
C ARG A 59 3.30 1.62 -12.55
N SER A 60 3.50 2.82 -12.04
CA SER A 60 3.60 4.03 -12.85
C SER A 60 4.90 4.78 -12.56
N LYS A 61 5.47 5.41 -13.59
CA LYS A 61 6.59 6.34 -13.43
C LYS A 61 6.16 7.63 -12.71
N GLU A 62 4.86 7.93 -12.74
CA GLU A 62 4.23 9.09 -12.09
C GLU A 62 4.03 8.87 -10.59
N ASN A 63 4.10 7.61 -10.12
CA ASN A 63 4.07 7.35 -8.70
C ASN A 63 5.30 7.97 -8.03
N SER A 64 5.06 8.56 -6.87
CA SER A 64 6.13 9.06 -6.03
C SER A 64 7.11 7.93 -5.66
N PHE A 65 8.29 8.30 -5.18
CA PHE A 65 9.32 7.36 -4.73
C PHE A 65 8.76 6.28 -3.78
N TYR A 66 7.81 6.63 -2.92
CA TYR A 66 7.21 5.73 -1.92
C TYR A 66 6.25 4.68 -2.50
N TYR A 67 5.77 4.87 -3.73
CA TYR A 67 4.72 4.01 -4.31
C TYR A 67 5.13 3.37 -5.63
N ARG A 68 6.41 3.00 -5.77
CA ARG A 68 6.96 2.44 -7.01
C ARG A 68 6.54 1.00 -7.33
N ALA A 69 5.73 0.37 -6.51
CA ALA A 69 5.36 -1.03 -6.66
C ALA A 69 6.58 -1.96 -6.76
N ASN A 70 7.49 -1.82 -5.82
CA ASN A 70 8.68 -2.66 -5.65
C ASN A 70 8.75 -3.20 -4.21
N MET A 71 9.68 -4.09 -3.92
CA MET A 71 9.80 -4.71 -2.59
C MET A 71 10.00 -3.70 -1.46
N ALA A 72 10.69 -2.60 -1.71
CA ALA A 72 10.99 -1.61 -0.67
C ALA A 72 9.79 -0.70 -0.34
N SER A 73 8.83 -0.56 -1.24
CA SER A 73 7.66 0.30 -1.07
C SER A 73 6.34 -0.46 -0.90
N SER A 74 6.39 -1.80 -0.96
CA SER A 74 5.21 -2.65 -0.82
C SER A 74 5.06 -3.13 0.62
N GLY A 75 3.85 -3.51 1.02
CA GLY A 75 3.52 -3.89 2.38
C GLY A 75 2.66 -2.83 3.06
N ALA A 76 2.86 -2.62 4.35
CA ALA A 76 2.12 -1.59 5.07
C ALA A 76 2.89 -0.28 5.16
N GLU A 77 2.16 0.82 5.04
CA GLU A 77 2.58 2.17 5.38
C GLU A 77 1.81 2.61 6.61
N ILE A 78 2.53 2.99 7.65
CA ILE A 78 1.95 3.50 8.89
C ILE A 78 2.08 5.01 8.91
N ARG A 79 0.95 5.65 9.15
CA ARG A 79 0.83 7.09 9.37
C ARG A 79 0.36 7.37 10.79
N ILE A 80 0.76 8.48 11.32
CA ILE A 80 0.29 9.03 12.60
C ILE A 80 -0.18 10.45 12.33
N ASN A 81 -1.46 10.71 12.55
CA ASN A 81 -2.10 12.00 12.30
C ASN A 81 -1.77 12.55 10.90
N GLY A 82 -1.90 11.70 9.88
CA GLY A 82 -1.65 12.03 8.47
C GLY A 82 -0.19 12.04 8.05
N ARG A 83 0.76 11.90 8.99
CA ARG A 83 2.18 11.89 8.70
C ARG A 83 2.67 10.46 8.48
N ALA A 84 3.26 10.16 7.32
CA ALA A 84 3.93 8.89 7.07
C ALA A 84 5.16 8.73 7.99
N ILE A 85 5.17 7.65 8.76
CA ILE A 85 6.23 7.32 9.73
C ILE A 85 7.11 6.20 9.19
N GLN A 86 6.50 5.15 8.67
CA GLN A 86 7.24 3.98 8.17
C GLN A 86 6.46 3.31 7.05
N HIS A 87 7.18 2.76 6.09
CA HIS A 87 6.60 2.01 4.97
C HIS A 87 7.39 0.73 4.72
N GLY A 88 6.87 -0.15 3.87
CA GLY A 88 7.53 -1.41 3.52
C GLY A 88 7.43 -2.48 4.61
N LEU A 89 6.53 -2.30 5.59
CA LEU A 89 6.32 -3.20 6.69
C LEU A 89 5.53 -4.44 6.24
N TYR A 90 6.20 -5.41 5.66
CA TYR A 90 5.58 -6.67 5.30
C TYR A 90 6.02 -7.82 6.23
N ASN A 91 7.32 -8.01 6.36
CA ASN A 91 7.87 -9.07 7.18
C ASN A 91 7.53 -8.89 8.67
N GLU A 92 7.60 -7.68 9.15
CA GLU A 92 7.34 -7.30 10.53
C GLU A 92 5.89 -7.59 10.93
N ILE A 93 4.95 -7.41 10.00
CA ILE A 93 3.52 -7.62 10.24
C ILE A 93 3.13 -9.07 10.00
N TRP A 94 3.47 -9.66 8.87
CA TRP A 94 3.00 -11.01 8.49
C TRP A 94 4.00 -12.13 8.76
N GLY A 95 5.22 -11.80 9.23
CA GLY A 95 6.25 -12.80 9.58
C GLY A 95 6.80 -13.57 8.38
N LYS A 96 6.65 -13.04 7.17
CA LYS A 96 7.05 -13.69 5.92
C LYS A 96 7.78 -12.72 5.01
N ALA A 97 8.70 -13.23 4.21
CA ALA A 97 9.34 -12.41 3.19
C ALA A 97 8.35 -12.07 2.06
N LEU A 98 8.35 -10.81 1.65
CA LEU A 98 7.56 -10.35 0.51
C LEU A 98 8.01 -11.08 -0.78
N HIS A 99 7.07 -11.69 -1.48
CA HIS A 99 7.34 -12.28 -2.78
C HIS A 99 7.24 -11.22 -3.89
N PRO A 100 8.07 -11.25 -4.95
CA PRO A 100 8.02 -10.26 -6.03
C PRO A 100 6.65 -10.10 -6.70
N SER A 101 5.82 -11.14 -6.73
CA SER A 101 4.44 -11.06 -7.24
C SER A 101 3.51 -10.18 -6.38
N GLN A 102 3.92 -9.88 -5.15
CA GLN A 102 3.16 -9.05 -4.20
C GLN A 102 3.64 -7.59 -4.18
N ASN A 103 4.58 -7.21 -5.05
CA ASN A 103 5.18 -5.87 -5.08
C ASN A 103 4.19 -4.72 -5.32
N ARG A 104 2.95 -5.02 -5.66
CA ARG A 104 1.91 -4.01 -5.85
C ARG A 104 0.99 -3.86 -4.65
N PHE A 105 1.11 -4.74 -3.67
CA PHE A 105 0.30 -4.63 -2.48
C PHE A 105 0.73 -3.44 -1.62
N LEU A 106 -0.24 -2.66 -1.23
CA LEU A 106 -0.07 -1.58 -0.26
C LEU A 106 -1.24 -1.61 0.72
N ALA A 107 -0.94 -1.53 2.00
CA ALA A 107 -1.90 -1.21 3.04
C ALA A 107 -1.47 0.12 3.67
N GLN A 108 -2.33 1.11 3.62
CA GLN A 108 -2.08 2.43 4.19
C GLN A 108 -2.95 2.58 5.44
N ILE A 109 -2.31 2.73 6.58
CA ILE A 109 -2.95 2.78 7.87
C ILE A 109 -2.59 4.11 8.55
N ASP A 110 -3.59 4.92 8.85
CA ASP A 110 -3.43 6.17 9.59
C ASP A 110 -4.06 6.04 10.97
N ILE A 111 -3.28 6.30 12.01
CA ILE A 111 -3.69 6.28 13.40
C ILE A 111 -3.88 7.71 13.85
N LEU A 112 -5.10 8.05 14.22
CA LEU A 112 -5.51 9.40 14.60
C LEU A 112 -5.80 9.43 16.10
N SER A 113 -5.18 10.35 16.83
CA SER A 113 -5.53 10.70 18.21
C SER A 113 -4.98 12.09 18.55
N ASP A 114 -5.71 12.81 19.38
CA ASP A 114 -5.23 14.06 19.98
C ASP A 114 -4.38 13.79 21.24
N GLN A 115 -4.39 12.56 21.75
CA GLN A 115 -3.64 12.13 22.91
C GLN A 115 -2.34 11.48 22.46
N ALA A 116 -1.21 12.12 22.74
CA ALA A 116 0.11 11.62 22.31
C ALA A 116 0.45 10.25 22.90
N GLU A 117 0.01 9.98 24.14
CA GLU A 117 0.19 8.71 24.85
C GLU A 117 -0.57 7.54 24.24
N ALA A 118 -1.66 7.82 23.52
CA ALA A 118 -2.45 6.80 22.81
C ALA A 118 -1.77 6.35 21.51
N LEU A 119 -0.90 7.17 20.95
CA LEU A 119 -0.23 6.89 19.68
C LEU A 119 0.97 5.96 19.85
N PRO A 120 1.27 5.10 18.87
CA PRO A 120 2.50 4.31 18.83
C PRO A 120 3.75 5.19 18.88
N ASP A 121 4.73 4.76 19.69
CA ASP A 121 5.99 5.48 19.83
C ASP A 121 6.83 5.39 18.55
N THR A 122 7.47 6.50 18.22
CA THR A 122 8.41 6.57 17.10
C THR A 122 9.85 6.61 17.59
N LYS A 123 10.78 6.12 16.75
CA LYS A 123 12.23 6.28 16.99
C LYS A 123 12.59 7.76 17.12
N ALA A 124 13.63 8.08 17.89
CA ALA A 124 14.05 9.46 18.13
C ALA A 124 14.29 10.25 16.82
N ALA A 125 14.79 9.60 15.79
CA ALA A 125 14.95 10.18 14.45
C ALA A 125 13.62 10.33 13.67
N LYS A 126 12.50 9.89 14.22
CA LYS A 126 11.14 9.92 13.62
C LYS A 126 11.07 9.24 12.23
N ASN A 127 11.92 8.26 12.00
CA ASN A 127 12.02 7.51 10.74
C ASN A 127 11.53 6.05 10.86
N GLY A 128 10.76 5.75 11.89
CA GLY A 128 10.17 4.43 12.09
C GLY A 128 9.52 4.31 13.47
N LEU A 129 8.78 3.22 13.64
CA LEU A 129 8.14 2.83 14.88
C LEU A 129 9.17 2.21 15.83
N ARG A 130 8.95 2.36 17.12
CA ARG A 130 9.73 1.64 18.15
C ARG A 130 9.26 0.20 18.23
N GLU A 131 10.17 -0.74 17.98
CA GLU A 131 9.86 -2.17 17.91
C GLU A 131 9.51 -2.78 19.28
N ASP A 132 9.96 -2.14 20.36
CA ASP A 132 9.73 -2.54 21.75
C ASP A 132 8.44 -1.91 22.35
N ASP A 133 7.71 -1.13 21.61
CA ASP A 133 6.45 -0.51 22.06
C ASP A 133 5.28 -1.51 21.93
N GLU A 134 4.59 -1.76 23.06
CA GLU A 134 3.42 -2.64 23.11
C GLU A 134 2.28 -2.16 22.19
N LYS A 135 2.13 -0.85 22.00
CA LYS A 135 1.16 -0.26 21.09
C LYS A 135 1.46 -0.62 19.61
N VAL A 136 2.74 -0.72 19.24
CA VAL A 136 3.16 -1.18 17.91
C VAL A 136 2.80 -2.66 17.73
N ALA A 137 3.02 -3.49 18.74
CA ALA A 137 2.63 -4.90 18.69
C ALA A 137 1.10 -5.08 18.59
N ALA A 138 0.34 -4.27 19.32
CA ALA A 138 -1.12 -4.23 19.25
C ALA A 138 -1.60 -3.78 17.86
N LEU A 139 -0.99 -2.73 17.29
CA LEU A 139 -1.27 -2.26 15.94
C LEU A 139 -1.02 -3.35 14.89
N PHE A 140 0.12 -4.04 14.93
CA PHE A 140 0.41 -5.12 13.99
C PHE A 140 -0.55 -6.30 14.14
N SER A 141 -1.00 -6.57 15.34
CA SER A 141 -2.05 -7.58 15.60
C SER A 141 -3.38 -7.16 15.01
N TRP A 142 -3.76 -5.89 15.16
CA TRP A 142 -4.96 -5.33 14.54
C TRP A 142 -4.90 -5.43 13.02
N ILE A 143 -3.76 -5.07 12.41
CA ILE A 143 -3.55 -5.16 10.96
C ILE A 143 -3.75 -6.59 10.46
N ARG A 144 -3.13 -7.58 11.12
CA ARG A 144 -3.29 -9.00 10.74
C ARG A 144 -4.72 -9.50 10.86
N ALA A 145 -5.49 -8.97 11.80
CA ALA A 145 -6.88 -9.37 12.00
C ALA A 145 -7.85 -8.76 10.98
N ASN A 146 -7.54 -7.58 10.46
CA ASN A 146 -8.47 -6.79 9.64
C ASN A 146 -8.07 -6.68 8.16
N ILE A 147 -6.79 -6.89 7.85
CA ILE A 147 -6.29 -6.83 6.48
C ILE A 147 -5.88 -8.23 6.03
N PRO A 148 -6.48 -8.77 4.96
CA PRO A 148 -6.10 -10.08 4.47
C PRO A 148 -4.63 -10.09 4.05
N GLU A 149 -3.94 -11.20 4.29
CA GLU A 149 -2.59 -11.39 3.79
C GLU A 149 -2.59 -11.24 2.26
N PRO A 150 -1.66 -10.44 1.70
CA PRO A 150 -1.62 -10.21 0.26
C PRO A 150 -1.47 -11.53 -0.50
N PHE A 151 -2.36 -11.75 -1.44
CA PHE A 151 -2.26 -12.90 -2.32
C PHE A 151 -1.05 -12.77 -3.24
N LYS A 152 -0.40 -13.90 -3.52
CA LYS A 152 0.49 -13.98 -4.67
C LYS A 152 -0.34 -13.68 -5.92
N GLU A 153 0.04 -12.67 -6.71
CA GLU A 153 -0.59 -12.51 -8.02
C GLU A 153 -0.45 -13.85 -8.77
N GLU A 154 -1.58 -14.39 -9.22
CA GLU A 154 -1.56 -15.59 -10.08
C GLU A 154 -0.61 -15.33 -11.25
N GLY A 155 0.35 -16.22 -11.44
CA GLY A 155 1.20 -16.18 -12.61
C GLY A 155 0.33 -16.19 -13.86
N ARG A 156 0.75 -15.50 -14.92
CA ARG A 156 0.00 -15.39 -16.19
C ARG A 156 -0.46 -16.77 -16.70
N GLU A 157 0.33 -17.78 -16.46
CA GLU A 157 0.06 -19.15 -16.84
C GLU A 157 -1.07 -19.78 -16.02
N GLN A 158 -1.09 -19.57 -14.71
CA GLN A 158 -2.16 -20.04 -13.81
C GLN A 158 -3.47 -19.31 -14.08
N MET A 159 -3.42 -17.99 -14.34
CA MET A 159 -4.58 -17.21 -14.74
C MET A 159 -5.18 -17.72 -16.06
N LEU A 160 -4.35 -18.05 -17.05
CA LEU A 160 -4.80 -18.62 -18.33
C LEU A 160 -5.43 -19.99 -18.14
N VAL A 161 -4.83 -20.84 -17.30
CA VAL A 161 -5.39 -22.17 -16.99
C VAL A 161 -6.75 -22.05 -16.32
N ARG A 162 -6.90 -21.12 -15.37
CA ARG A 162 -8.20 -20.88 -14.71
C ARG A 162 -9.24 -20.35 -15.69
N LEU A 163 -8.91 -19.35 -16.51
CA LEU A 163 -9.82 -18.81 -17.53
C LEU A 163 -10.25 -19.85 -18.56
N LEU A 164 -9.33 -20.74 -18.95
CA LEU A 164 -9.63 -21.85 -19.85
C LEU A 164 -10.55 -22.89 -19.18
N ALA A 165 -10.36 -23.17 -17.89
CA ALA A 165 -11.22 -24.07 -17.12
C ALA A 165 -12.63 -23.49 -16.94
N GLU A 166 -12.75 -22.21 -16.63
CA GLU A 166 -14.04 -21.50 -16.51
C GLU A 166 -14.79 -21.49 -17.86
N LYS A 167 -14.08 -21.22 -18.95
CA LYS A 167 -14.66 -21.25 -20.30
C LYS A 167 -15.11 -22.66 -20.71
N LYS A 168 -14.37 -23.69 -20.31
CA LYS A 168 -14.72 -25.09 -20.59
C LYS A 168 -15.94 -25.57 -19.79
N SER A 169 -16.19 -25.00 -18.62
CA SER A 169 -17.38 -25.29 -17.81
C SER A 169 -18.63 -24.53 -18.28
N ALA A 170 -18.45 -23.40 -18.98
CA ALA A 170 -19.55 -22.56 -19.45
C ALA A 170 -20.07 -22.92 -20.85
N GLU A 171 -19.29 -23.63 -21.68
CA GLU A 171 -19.67 -24.07 -23.02
C GLU A 171 -19.32 -25.56 -23.24
N PRO A 172 -20.28 -26.46 -23.33
CA PRO A 172 -20.02 -27.80 -23.79
C PRO A 172 -19.90 -27.82 -25.33
N GLY A 173 -18.76 -27.44 -25.86
CA GLY A 173 -18.51 -27.45 -27.29
C GLY A 173 -17.20 -26.80 -27.70
N VAL A 174 -16.26 -27.62 -28.10
CA VAL A 174 -15.05 -27.40 -28.90
C VAL A 174 -14.27 -26.11 -28.66
N LEU A 175 -13.27 -26.19 -27.81
CA LEU A 175 -12.18 -25.20 -27.71
C LEU A 175 -11.24 -25.36 -28.91
N ARG A 176 -11.24 -24.40 -29.85
CA ARG A 176 -10.15 -24.24 -30.81
C ARG A 176 -9.06 -23.42 -30.14
N VAL A 177 -7.99 -24.05 -29.72
CA VAL A 177 -6.77 -23.37 -29.28
C VAL A 177 -5.95 -23.05 -30.52
N SER A 178 -5.91 -21.79 -30.94
CA SER A 178 -4.90 -21.34 -31.92
C SER A 178 -3.61 -21.08 -31.18
N THR A 179 -2.61 -21.91 -31.39
CA THR A 179 -1.24 -21.64 -30.98
C THR A 179 -0.58 -20.72 -31.99
N GLU A 180 -0.86 -19.44 -31.93
CA GLU A 180 -0.05 -18.48 -32.66
C GLU A 180 1.29 -18.26 -31.95
N LYS A 181 2.36 -18.51 -32.70
CA LYS A 181 3.77 -18.44 -32.28
C LYS A 181 4.30 -17.03 -31.88
N ASN A 182 3.44 -16.04 -31.69
CA ASN A 182 3.83 -14.64 -31.45
C ASN A 182 3.68 -14.16 -30.02
N LEU A 183 3.79 -15.07 -29.03
CA LEU A 183 3.75 -14.71 -27.61
C LEU A 183 5.12 -14.33 -27.00
N TYR A 184 6.17 -14.24 -27.85
CA TYR A 184 7.54 -13.91 -27.43
C TYR A 184 8.14 -12.82 -28.35
N GLN A 185 7.60 -11.62 -28.31
CA GLN A 185 8.32 -10.38 -28.67
C GLN A 185 7.99 -9.29 -27.66
#